data_d7b28c1a54a801fda29567ba7e0b524a
#
_entry.id   d7b28c1a54a801fda29567ba7e0b524a
#
_cell.length_a   1.000
_cell.length_b   1.000
_cell.length_c   1.000
_cell.angle_alpha   90.00
_cell.angle_beta   90.00
_cell.angle_gamma   90.00
#
_symmetry.space_group_name_H-M   'P 1'
#
loop_
_entity.id
_entity.type
_entity.pdbx_description
1 polymer ?
#
loop_
_entity_poly.entity_id
_entity_poly.type
_entity_poly.pdbx_seq_one_letter_code
_entity_poly.pdbx_strand_id
1 'polypeptide(L)'
;MKFWMWLGVIMLSAVLFVQTPQITHAATDTYIVKSGDTLWKISKRYQIGLSEIINANPQFNNPDLIYPGDRVTIPLKTQIKSVEQQVIDLTNQARAKNGLPALKENWQLSRVARYKSRDMRDKGYFSHNSPTYGSPFQMMRDFNINYRRAAENIAAGQRTPQEVVNGWMNSAGHRRNILDPNLTQIGVGYAKGGSYGHYWTQQFISQ
;
A
#
# COMPACT_ATOMS: atom_id res chain seq x y z
N MET A 1 3.49 -68.16 -42.85
CA MET A 1 3.19 -66.73 -42.85
C MET A 1 3.64 -66.13 -41.50
N LYS A 2 4.74 -65.33 -41.48
CA LYS A 2 5.26 -64.68 -40.28
C LYS A 2 4.89 -63.21 -40.33
N PHE A 3 4.00 -62.76 -39.41
CA PHE A 3 3.63 -61.35 -39.22
C PHE A 3 4.72 -60.69 -38.38
N TRP A 4 5.37 -59.67 -38.90
CA TRP A 4 6.26 -58.79 -38.14
C TRP A 4 5.45 -57.57 -37.68
N MET A 5 5.29 -57.43 -36.34
CA MET A 5 4.75 -56.24 -35.75
C MET A 5 5.89 -55.22 -35.55
N TRP A 6 5.78 -54.06 -36.16
CA TRP A 6 6.65 -52.92 -35.91
C TRP A 6 6.08 -52.15 -34.73
N LEU A 7 6.82 -52.15 -33.61
CA LEU A 7 6.55 -51.24 -32.49
C LEU A 7 7.19 -49.88 -32.79
N GLY A 8 6.40 -48.89 -33.11
CA GLY A 8 6.81 -47.49 -33.22
C GLY A 8 7.00 -46.89 -31.83
N VAL A 9 8.21 -46.56 -31.46
CA VAL A 9 8.54 -45.79 -30.24
C VAL A 9 8.27 -44.31 -30.53
N ILE A 10 7.20 -43.75 -29.97
CA ILE A 10 6.95 -42.30 -29.98
C ILE A 10 7.77 -41.66 -28.90
N MET A 11 8.89 -41.00 -29.29
CA MET A 11 9.63 -40.12 -28.38
C MET A 11 8.82 -38.83 -28.14
N LEU A 12 8.27 -38.68 -26.94
CA LEU A 12 7.63 -37.45 -26.48
C LEU A 12 8.74 -36.51 -25.99
N SER A 13 9.17 -35.56 -26.82
CA SER A 13 10.07 -34.50 -26.44
C SER A 13 9.34 -33.46 -25.57
N ALA A 14 9.58 -33.49 -24.27
CA ALA A 14 9.10 -32.47 -23.35
C ALA A 14 9.86 -31.14 -23.58
N VAL A 15 9.25 -30.17 -24.18
CA VAL A 15 9.77 -28.81 -24.29
C VAL A 15 9.58 -28.13 -22.93
N LEU A 16 10.66 -28.00 -22.16
CA LEU A 16 10.71 -27.20 -20.94
C LEU A 16 10.63 -25.72 -21.33
N PHE A 17 9.47 -25.11 -21.14
CA PHE A 17 9.35 -23.66 -21.18
C PHE A 17 10.02 -23.06 -19.94
N VAL A 18 11.24 -22.57 -20.12
CA VAL A 18 11.89 -21.70 -19.12
C VAL A 18 11.17 -20.35 -19.16
N GLN A 19 10.28 -20.12 -18.19
CA GLN A 19 9.71 -18.79 -17.99
C GLN A 19 10.79 -17.89 -17.40
N THR A 20 11.35 -17.01 -18.23
CA THR A 20 12.16 -15.90 -17.75
C THR A 20 11.28 -14.98 -16.89
N PRO A 21 11.74 -14.57 -15.69
CA PRO A 21 10.98 -13.61 -14.89
C PRO A 21 10.84 -12.31 -15.69
N GLN A 22 9.62 -11.98 -16.08
CA GLN A 22 9.31 -10.68 -16.67
C GLN A 22 9.54 -9.65 -15.58
N ILE A 23 10.57 -8.82 -15.74
CA ILE A 23 10.75 -7.60 -14.93
C ILE A 23 9.63 -6.66 -15.37
N THR A 24 8.53 -6.67 -14.63
CA THR A 24 7.48 -5.67 -14.81
C THR A 24 8.06 -4.34 -14.34
N HIS A 25 8.50 -3.51 -15.27
CA HIS A 25 8.75 -2.10 -14.99
C HIS A 25 7.47 -1.51 -14.38
N ALA A 26 7.58 -0.92 -13.20
CA ALA A 26 6.45 -0.17 -12.63
C ALA A 26 6.01 0.86 -13.69
N ALA A 27 4.73 0.82 -14.06
CA ALA A 27 4.21 1.79 -15.01
C ALA A 27 4.46 3.21 -14.46
N THR A 28 5.10 4.04 -15.25
CA THR A 28 5.41 5.44 -14.91
C THR A 28 4.73 6.36 -15.92
N ASP A 29 4.32 7.53 -15.45
CA ASP A 29 3.90 8.63 -16.32
C ASP A 29 4.95 9.74 -16.21
N THR A 30 4.92 10.68 -17.13
CA THR A 30 5.85 11.82 -17.14
C THR A 30 5.06 13.11 -17.06
N TYR A 31 5.38 13.93 -16.05
CA TYR A 31 4.83 15.27 -15.90
C TYR A 31 5.86 16.31 -16.29
N ILE A 32 5.46 17.31 -17.08
CA ILE A 32 6.31 18.47 -17.41
C ILE A 32 6.02 19.59 -16.40
N VAL A 33 7.06 20.02 -15.69
CA VAL A 33 6.97 21.06 -14.67
C VAL A 33 6.49 22.37 -15.26
N LYS A 34 5.56 23.01 -14.60
CA LYS A 34 5.03 24.35 -14.93
C LYS A 34 5.50 25.35 -13.89
N SER A 35 5.46 26.65 -14.25
CA SER A 35 5.79 27.72 -13.31
C SER A 35 4.98 27.61 -12.00
N GLY A 36 5.67 27.70 -10.87
CA GLY A 36 5.10 27.58 -9.53
C GLY A 36 4.84 26.16 -9.04
N ASP A 37 5.20 25.12 -9.81
CA ASP A 37 5.19 23.75 -9.34
C ASP A 37 6.35 23.49 -8.36
N THR A 38 6.11 22.51 -7.48
CA THR A 38 7.13 21.86 -6.64
C THR A 38 6.85 20.36 -6.65
N LEU A 39 7.84 19.52 -6.34
CA LEU A 39 7.61 18.08 -6.21
C LEU A 39 6.51 17.77 -5.18
N TRP A 40 6.39 18.60 -4.12
CA TRP A 40 5.30 18.46 -3.15
C TRP A 40 3.92 18.74 -3.78
N LYS A 41 3.75 19.81 -4.56
CA LYS A 41 2.47 20.11 -5.25
C LYS A 41 2.11 19.02 -6.26
N ILE A 42 3.12 18.53 -7.01
CA ILE A 42 2.95 17.46 -7.98
C ILE A 42 2.56 16.16 -7.25
N SER A 43 3.25 15.81 -6.15
CA SER A 43 2.92 14.62 -5.36
C SER A 43 1.48 14.63 -4.84
N LYS A 44 0.99 15.79 -4.39
CA LYS A 44 -0.41 15.96 -3.99
C LYS A 44 -1.38 15.75 -5.14
N ARG A 45 -1.08 16.32 -6.32
CA ARG A 45 -1.92 16.19 -7.54
C ARG A 45 -2.08 14.73 -7.95
N TYR A 46 -1.00 13.95 -7.89
CA TYR A 46 -1.00 12.54 -8.28
C TYR A 46 -1.27 11.58 -7.10
N GLN A 47 -1.55 12.11 -5.91
CA GLN A 47 -1.82 11.31 -4.69
C GLN A 47 -0.72 10.29 -4.37
N ILE A 48 0.53 10.71 -4.51
CA ILE A 48 1.74 9.94 -4.17
C ILE A 48 2.50 10.64 -3.05
N GLY A 49 3.30 9.89 -2.28
CA GLY A 49 4.11 10.47 -1.23
C GLY A 49 5.25 11.33 -1.80
N LEU A 50 5.64 12.39 -1.08
CA LEU A 50 6.78 13.23 -1.49
C LEU A 50 8.08 12.42 -1.61
N SER A 51 8.35 11.52 -0.66
CA SER A 51 9.50 10.61 -0.73
C SER A 51 9.45 9.67 -1.94
N GLU A 52 8.25 9.23 -2.33
CA GLU A 52 8.06 8.33 -3.48
C GLU A 52 8.36 9.05 -4.80
N ILE A 53 7.91 10.30 -4.95
CA ILE A 53 8.21 11.09 -6.16
C ILE A 53 9.68 11.50 -6.19
N ILE A 54 10.30 11.86 -5.06
CA ILE A 54 11.73 12.16 -4.98
C ILE A 54 12.56 10.94 -5.39
N ASN A 55 12.27 9.77 -4.84
CA ASN A 55 12.99 8.53 -5.15
C ASN A 55 12.81 8.08 -6.62
N ALA A 56 11.70 8.43 -7.25
CA ALA A 56 11.47 8.15 -8.66
C ALA A 56 12.18 9.15 -9.60
N ASN A 57 12.80 10.20 -9.03
CA ASN A 57 13.43 11.29 -9.76
C ASN A 57 14.86 11.58 -9.25
N PRO A 58 15.77 10.60 -9.27
CA PRO A 58 17.13 10.76 -8.75
C PRO A 58 17.97 11.76 -9.57
N GLN A 59 17.49 12.19 -10.73
CA GLN A 59 18.13 13.22 -11.54
C GLN A 59 18.11 14.62 -10.88
N PHE A 60 17.21 14.87 -9.91
CA PHE A 60 17.19 16.11 -9.16
C PHE A 60 18.09 16.00 -7.92
N ASN A 61 19.33 16.50 -8.00
CA ASN A 61 20.26 16.53 -6.87
C ASN A 61 19.69 17.31 -5.67
N ASN A 62 18.92 18.37 -5.95
CA ASN A 62 18.14 19.09 -4.97
C ASN A 62 16.66 19.00 -5.33
N PRO A 63 15.85 18.19 -4.63
CA PRO A 63 14.44 17.99 -4.93
C PRO A 63 13.57 19.24 -4.66
N ASP A 64 14.10 20.25 -3.97
CA ASP A 64 13.40 21.52 -3.78
C ASP A 64 13.56 22.48 -4.97
N LEU A 65 14.49 22.18 -5.90
CA LEU A 65 14.78 22.97 -7.08
C LEU A 65 14.40 22.21 -8.34
N ILE A 66 13.21 22.47 -8.85
CA ILE A 66 12.74 22.04 -10.18
C ILE A 66 12.30 23.25 -10.98
N TYR A 67 12.52 23.22 -12.29
CA TYR A 67 12.28 24.35 -13.17
C TYR A 67 11.21 24.04 -14.21
N PRO A 68 10.47 25.05 -14.71
CA PRO A 68 9.54 24.85 -15.82
C PRO A 68 10.25 24.18 -17.02
N GLY A 69 9.62 23.10 -17.53
CA GLY A 69 10.17 22.27 -18.60
C GLY A 69 10.85 20.99 -18.12
N ASP A 70 11.21 20.87 -16.84
CA ASP A 70 11.76 19.65 -16.28
C ASP A 70 10.79 18.49 -16.42
N ARG A 71 11.34 17.28 -16.60
CA ARG A 71 10.56 16.05 -16.70
C ARG A 71 10.56 15.33 -15.35
N VAL A 72 9.38 15.22 -14.74
CA VAL A 72 9.18 14.49 -13.48
C VAL A 72 8.54 13.15 -13.79
N THR A 73 9.22 12.08 -13.41
CA THR A 73 8.69 10.72 -13.44
C THR A 73 7.65 10.56 -12.33
N ILE A 74 6.43 10.23 -12.71
CA ILE A 74 5.32 9.96 -11.79
C ILE A 74 5.21 8.45 -11.60
N PRO A 75 5.53 7.89 -10.42
CA PRO A 75 5.32 6.47 -10.17
C PRO A 75 3.82 6.20 -10.14
N LEU A 76 3.32 5.51 -11.17
CA LEU A 76 1.92 5.08 -11.22
C LEU A 76 1.65 4.04 -10.13
N LYS A 77 0.37 3.85 -9.78
CA LYS A 77 -0.09 2.98 -8.67
C LYS A 77 0.72 1.67 -8.61
N THR A 78 1.61 1.59 -7.64
CA THR A 78 2.46 0.43 -7.41
C THR A 78 1.62 -0.76 -6.91
N GLN A 79 2.16 -1.98 -6.98
CA GLN A 79 1.55 -3.17 -6.36
C GLN A 79 1.17 -2.92 -4.89
N ILE A 80 1.93 -2.09 -4.17
CA ILE A 80 1.64 -1.71 -2.78
C ILE A 80 0.32 -0.96 -2.68
N LYS A 81 0.06 0.04 -3.53
CA LYS A 81 -1.23 0.75 -3.56
C LYS A 81 -2.38 -0.17 -3.96
N SER A 82 -2.15 -1.14 -4.86
CA SER A 82 -3.15 -2.15 -5.21
C SER A 82 -3.49 -3.04 -4.02
N VAL A 83 -2.50 -3.45 -3.23
CA VAL A 83 -2.68 -4.26 -2.01
C VAL A 83 -3.41 -3.47 -0.92
N GLU A 84 -3.04 -2.21 -0.70
CA GLU A 84 -3.71 -1.31 0.25
C GLU A 84 -5.16 -1.06 -0.15
N GLN A 85 -5.44 -0.87 -1.44
CA GLN A 85 -6.80 -0.70 -1.95
C GLN A 85 -7.65 -1.94 -1.70
N GLN A 86 -7.12 -3.14 -1.92
CA GLN A 86 -7.83 -4.39 -1.62
C GLN A 86 -8.22 -4.49 -0.13
N VAL A 87 -7.36 -4.01 0.79
CA VAL A 87 -7.70 -3.94 2.23
C VAL A 87 -8.86 -2.98 2.47
N ILE A 88 -8.87 -1.81 1.81
CA ILE A 88 -9.97 -0.84 1.91
C ILE A 88 -11.28 -1.46 1.40
N ASP A 89 -11.24 -2.11 0.24
CA ASP A 89 -12.40 -2.74 -0.39
C ASP A 89 -12.98 -3.86 0.49
N LEU A 90 -12.14 -4.73 1.04
CA LEU A 90 -12.53 -5.80 1.96
C LEU A 90 -13.10 -5.25 3.28
N THR A 91 -12.52 -4.16 3.79
CA THR A 91 -13.04 -3.46 4.97
C THR A 91 -14.44 -2.91 4.70
N ASN A 92 -14.63 -2.29 3.54
CA ASN A 92 -15.94 -1.75 3.14
C ASN A 92 -16.97 -2.85 2.87
N GLN A 93 -16.55 -4.01 2.36
CA GLN A 93 -17.42 -5.19 2.25
C GLN A 93 -17.85 -5.69 3.64
N ALA A 94 -16.91 -5.73 4.62
CA ALA A 94 -17.26 -6.10 6.00
C ALA A 94 -18.26 -5.10 6.62
N ARG A 95 -18.09 -3.80 6.39
CA ARG A 95 -19.03 -2.76 6.83
C ARG A 95 -20.40 -2.93 6.19
N ALA A 96 -20.45 -3.13 4.88
CA ALA A 96 -21.72 -3.34 4.15
C ALA A 96 -22.49 -4.57 4.67
N LYS A 97 -21.81 -5.67 4.97
CA LYS A 97 -22.41 -6.86 5.59
C LYS A 97 -23.00 -6.60 6.98
N ASN A 98 -22.60 -5.52 7.63
CA ASN A 98 -23.09 -5.07 8.93
C ASN A 98 -23.99 -3.82 8.84
N GLY A 99 -24.50 -3.49 7.65
CA GLY A 99 -25.43 -2.38 7.44
C GLY A 99 -24.81 -0.98 7.56
N LEU A 100 -23.50 -0.86 7.49
CA LEU A 100 -22.78 0.40 7.63
C LEU A 100 -22.37 0.99 6.27
N PRO A 101 -22.35 2.32 6.13
CA PRO A 101 -21.88 2.98 4.92
C PRO A 101 -20.36 2.71 4.72
N ALA A 102 -19.93 2.72 3.46
CA ALA A 102 -18.54 2.60 3.10
C ALA A 102 -17.71 3.79 3.62
N LEU A 103 -16.51 3.51 4.09
CA LEU A 103 -15.51 4.51 4.41
C LEU A 103 -14.90 5.06 3.11
N LYS A 104 -14.73 6.39 3.06
CA LYS A 104 -14.05 7.05 1.97
C LYS A 104 -12.53 6.92 2.14
N GLU A 105 -11.85 6.53 1.07
CA GLU A 105 -10.39 6.54 1.09
C GLU A 105 -9.85 7.97 1.32
N ASN A 106 -8.90 8.08 2.24
CA ASN A 106 -8.12 9.29 2.46
C ASN A 106 -6.65 8.98 2.15
N TRP A 107 -6.17 9.43 1.00
CA TRP A 107 -4.82 9.13 0.54
C TRP A 107 -3.71 9.68 1.43
N GLN A 108 -3.96 10.82 2.13
CA GLN A 108 -3.01 11.38 3.09
C GLN A 108 -2.92 10.49 4.33
N LEU A 109 -4.05 9.98 4.80
CA LEU A 109 -4.09 9.02 5.89
C LEU A 109 -3.42 7.69 5.49
N SER A 110 -3.63 7.20 4.26
CA SER A 110 -2.91 6.02 3.73
C SER A 110 -1.39 6.26 3.70
N ARG A 111 -0.94 7.47 3.39
CA ARG A 111 0.48 7.83 3.48
C ARG A 111 1.00 7.73 4.92
N VAL A 112 0.29 8.27 5.90
CA VAL A 112 0.66 8.18 7.33
C VAL A 112 0.70 6.71 7.77
N ALA A 113 -0.31 5.93 7.45
CA ALA A 113 -0.37 4.50 7.74
C ALA A 113 0.81 3.73 7.12
N ARG A 114 1.23 4.11 5.90
CA ARG A 114 2.39 3.50 5.22
C ARG A 114 3.71 3.85 5.92
N TYR A 115 3.88 5.09 6.38
CA TYR A 115 5.03 5.45 7.21
C TYR A 115 5.05 4.64 8.50
N LYS A 116 3.90 4.44 9.16
CA LYS A 116 3.81 3.62 10.37
C LYS A 116 4.21 2.16 10.11
N SER A 117 3.72 1.56 9.04
CA SER A 117 4.08 0.18 8.65
C SER A 117 5.57 0.05 8.32
N ARG A 118 6.15 1.03 7.64
CA ARG A 118 7.60 1.08 7.36
C ARG A 118 8.42 1.25 8.63
N ASP A 119 8.01 2.11 9.53
CA ASP A 119 8.71 2.35 10.79
C ASP A 119 8.72 1.10 11.68
N MET A 120 7.60 0.37 11.77
CA MET A 120 7.54 -0.92 12.44
C MET A 120 8.52 -1.93 11.83
N ARG A 121 8.56 -2.01 10.50
CA ARG A 121 9.47 -2.90 9.76
C ARG A 121 10.94 -2.53 9.97
N ASP A 122 11.27 -1.26 9.79
CA ASP A 122 12.66 -0.80 9.72
C ASP A 122 13.30 -0.72 11.10
N LYS A 123 12.51 -0.48 12.15
CA LYS A 123 12.96 -0.43 13.56
C LYS A 123 12.69 -1.72 14.33
N GLY A 124 12.09 -2.73 13.71
CA GLY A 124 11.92 -4.07 14.28
C GLY A 124 10.97 -4.10 15.49
N TYR A 125 9.91 -3.33 15.50
CA TYR A 125 8.92 -3.34 16.58
C TYR A 125 7.49 -3.60 16.05
N PHE A 126 6.59 -3.98 16.97
CA PHE A 126 5.16 -4.11 16.71
C PHE A 126 4.36 -3.49 17.86
N SER A 127 3.96 -2.24 17.68
CA SER A 127 3.24 -1.45 18.70
C SER A 127 2.52 -0.29 18.05
N HIS A 128 1.39 0.14 18.64
CA HIS A 128 0.74 1.40 18.28
C HIS A 128 1.65 2.61 18.51
N ASN A 129 2.41 2.64 19.61
CA ASN A 129 3.38 3.70 19.89
C ASN A 129 4.66 3.48 19.07
N SER A 130 4.95 4.44 18.21
CA SER A 130 6.17 4.48 17.42
C SER A 130 7.31 5.14 18.23
N PRO A 131 8.52 4.59 18.19
CA PRO A 131 9.70 5.25 18.74
C PRO A 131 10.08 6.52 17.95
N THR A 132 9.58 6.67 16.70
CA THR A 132 9.84 7.81 15.82
C THR A 132 8.77 8.88 15.93
N TYR A 133 7.49 8.46 15.93
CA TYR A 133 6.32 9.33 15.73
C TYR A 133 5.39 9.39 16.94
N GLY A 134 5.69 8.71 18.04
CA GLY A 134 4.82 8.63 19.20
C GLY A 134 3.54 7.83 18.95
N SER A 135 2.44 8.25 19.57
CA SER A 135 1.13 7.59 19.38
C SER A 135 0.60 7.80 17.96
N PRO A 136 -0.30 6.91 17.47
CA PRO A 136 -0.92 7.09 16.15
C PRO A 136 -1.65 8.43 16.04
N PHE A 137 -2.22 8.91 17.12
CA PHE A 137 -2.95 10.17 17.18
C PHE A 137 -2.01 11.38 17.09
N GLN A 138 -0.83 11.31 17.73
CA GLN A 138 0.22 12.31 17.59
C GLN A 138 0.75 12.30 16.15
N MET A 139 1.08 11.13 15.63
CA MET A 139 1.57 10.98 14.26
C MET A 139 0.60 11.58 13.23
N MET A 140 -0.71 11.32 13.34
CA MET A 140 -1.71 11.93 12.44
C MET A 140 -1.66 13.46 12.49
N ARG A 141 -1.60 14.07 13.69
CA ARG A 141 -1.51 15.52 13.86
C ARG A 141 -0.24 16.11 13.26
N ASP A 142 0.91 15.47 13.51
CA ASP A 142 2.22 15.92 13.00
C ASP A 142 2.29 15.89 11.46
N PHE A 143 1.47 15.00 10.85
CA PHE A 143 1.27 14.95 9.40
C PHE A 143 0.13 15.84 8.89
N ASN A 144 -0.38 16.76 9.74
CA ASN A 144 -1.48 17.68 9.42
C ASN A 144 -2.80 16.97 9.06
N ILE A 145 -3.08 15.82 9.66
CA ILE A 145 -4.38 15.17 9.56
C ILE A 145 -5.26 15.66 10.71
N ASN A 146 -6.26 16.49 10.39
CA ASN A 146 -7.26 16.93 11.33
C ASN A 146 -8.40 15.92 11.43
N TYR A 147 -8.88 15.67 12.63
CA TYR A 147 -9.96 14.73 12.90
C TYR A 147 -10.73 15.08 14.18
N ARG A 148 -11.98 14.64 14.26
CA ARG A 148 -12.80 14.65 15.50
C ARG A 148 -12.67 13.32 16.23
N ARG A 149 -12.64 12.21 15.48
CA ARG A 149 -12.40 10.85 15.99
C ARG A 149 -11.33 10.19 15.16
N ALA A 150 -10.55 9.32 15.80
CA ALA A 150 -9.55 8.52 15.12
C ALA A 150 -9.42 7.15 15.79
N ALA A 151 -9.04 6.15 14.99
CA ALA A 151 -8.71 4.80 15.46
C ALA A 151 -7.59 4.21 14.58
N GLU A 152 -6.90 3.22 15.13
CA GLU A 152 -5.87 2.49 14.42
C GLU A 152 -5.97 0.99 14.67
N ASN A 153 -5.81 0.19 13.62
CA ASN A 153 -5.53 -1.23 13.67
C ASN A 153 -4.12 -1.46 13.09
N ILE A 154 -3.34 -2.32 13.73
CA ILE A 154 -2.06 -2.80 13.20
C ILE A 154 -2.08 -4.32 13.14
N ALA A 155 -1.32 -4.88 12.19
CA ALA A 155 -1.11 -6.32 12.09
C ALA A 155 0.28 -6.61 11.50
N ALA A 156 0.81 -7.80 11.80
CA ALA A 156 2.08 -8.26 11.26
C ALA A 156 2.03 -9.76 10.97
N GLY A 157 2.70 -10.18 9.88
CA GLY A 157 2.79 -11.59 9.48
C GLY A 157 1.76 -12.04 8.43
N GLN A 158 0.59 -11.40 8.34
CA GLN A 158 -0.43 -11.74 7.34
C GLN A 158 0.09 -11.45 5.92
N ARG A 159 -0.03 -12.43 5.03
CA ARG A 159 0.58 -12.37 3.70
C ARG A 159 -0.32 -11.73 2.65
N THR A 160 -1.62 -11.68 2.91
CA THR A 160 -2.61 -11.20 1.95
C THR A 160 -3.58 -10.18 2.59
N PRO A 161 -4.20 -9.30 1.76
CA PRO A 161 -5.27 -8.42 2.21
C PRO A 161 -6.44 -9.16 2.87
N GLN A 162 -6.80 -10.33 2.36
CA GLN A 162 -7.88 -11.13 2.91
C GLN A 162 -7.54 -11.65 4.31
N GLU A 163 -6.31 -12.17 4.50
CA GLU A 163 -5.86 -12.66 5.80
C GLU A 163 -5.85 -11.56 6.86
N VAL A 164 -5.34 -10.37 6.53
CA VAL A 164 -5.26 -9.27 7.49
C VAL A 164 -6.63 -8.74 7.88
N VAL A 165 -7.55 -8.55 6.93
CA VAL A 165 -8.91 -8.09 7.24
C VAL A 165 -9.68 -9.14 8.02
N ASN A 166 -9.56 -10.43 7.69
CA ASN A 166 -10.14 -11.53 8.46
C ASN A 166 -9.59 -11.54 9.90
N GLY A 167 -8.28 -11.37 10.07
CA GLY A 167 -7.64 -11.30 11.38
C GLY A 167 -8.20 -10.14 12.23
N TRP A 168 -8.33 -8.97 11.65
CA TRP A 168 -8.93 -7.84 12.34
C TRP A 168 -10.41 -8.05 12.66
N MET A 169 -11.20 -8.62 11.75
CA MET A 169 -12.63 -8.90 11.99
C MET A 169 -12.86 -9.98 13.04
N ASN A 170 -11.92 -10.90 13.23
CA ASN A 170 -11.98 -11.93 14.27
C ASN A 170 -11.49 -11.43 15.66
N SER A 171 -10.91 -10.24 15.73
CA SER A 171 -10.48 -9.59 16.97
C SER A 171 -11.48 -8.53 17.41
N ALA A 172 -12.06 -8.68 18.61
CA ALA A 172 -13.11 -7.78 19.09
C ALA A 172 -12.71 -6.30 19.10
N GLY A 173 -11.45 -6.00 19.47
CA GLY A 173 -10.92 -4.65 19.49
C GLY A 173 -10.80 -4.03 18.08
N HIS A 174 -10.16 -4.78 17.18
CA HIS A 174 -9.96 -4.33 15.80
C HIS A 174 -11.30 -4.23 15.04
N ARG A 175 -12.19 -5.23 15.21
CA ARG A 175 -13.52 -5.24 14.60
C ARG A 175 -14.35 -4.02 15.03
N ARG A 176 -14.26 -3.61 16.30
CA ARG A 176 -14.96 -2.40 16.80
C ARG A 176 -14.54 -1.15 16.02
N ASN A 177 -13.25 -1.00 15.72
CA ASN A 177 -12.77 0.12 14.91
C ASN A 177 -13.30 0.06 13.47
N ILE A 178 -13.31 -1.12 12.85
CA ILE A 178 -13.84 -1.33 11.49
C ILE A 178 -15.33 -1.03 11.42
N LEU A 179 -16.09 -1.39 12.44
CA LEU A 179 -17.54 -1.26 12.48
C LEU A 179 -18.03 -0.02 13.24
N ASP A 180 -17.16 0.92 13.61
CA ASP A 180 -17.59 2.17 14.22
C ASP A 180 -18.38 3.01 13.20
N PRO A 181 -19.68 3.30 13.46
CA PRO A 181 -20.50 4.10 12.55
C PRO A 181 -20.08 5.57 12.48
N ASN A 182 -19.32 6.04 13.47
CA ASN A 182 -18.88 7.43 13.55
C ASN A 182 -17.57 7.71 12.77
N LEU A 183 -16.92 6.69 12.26
CA LEU A 183 -15.74 6.82 11.39
C LEU A 183 -16.21 6.86 9.94
N THR A 184 -15.67 7.80 9.16
CA THR A 184 -16.11 8.09 7.79
C THR A 184 -15.02 7.95 6.74
N GLN A 185 -13.75 7.94 7.15
CA GLN A 185 -12.62 7.86 6.25
C GLN A 185 -11.61 6.80 6.72
N ILE A 186 -10.91 6.22 5.77
CA ILE A 186 -9.91 5.17 5.99
C ILE A 186 -8.63 5.47 5.23
N GLY A 187 -7.49 5.15 5.85
CA GLY A 187 -6.19 5.05 5.21
C GLY A 187 -5.54 3.71 5.55
N VAL A 188 -4.92 3.09 4.57
CA VAL A 188 -4.22 1.81 4.75
C VAL A 188 -2.78 1.95 4.32
N GLY A 189 -1.86 1.37 5.08
CA GLY A 189 -0.45 1.28 4.79
C GLY A 189 0.09 -0.13 4.90
N TYR A 190 0.94 -0.49 3.96
CA TYR A 190 1.60 -1.79 3.89
C TYR A 190 3.11 -1.65 3.72
N ALA A 191 3.88 -2.49 4.43
CA ALA A 191 5.32 -2.64 4.23
C ALA A 191 5.71 -4.12 4.23
N LYS A 192 6.44 -4.53 3.19
CA LYS A 192 7.01 -5.89 3.06
C LYS A 192 8.43 -5.90 3.57
N GLY A 193 8.85 -6.98 4.25
CA GLY A 193 10.18 -7.21 4.80
C GLY A 193 10.18 -7.20 6.33
N GLY A 194 11.37 -7.06 6.94
CA GLY A 194 11.55 -7.12 8.38
C GLY A 194 11.28 -8.49 8.98
N SER A 195 11.32 -8.61 10.31
CA SER A 195 11.23 -9.88 11.06
C SER A 195 9.89 -10.60 10.88
N TYR A 196 8.79 -9.87 10.71
CA TYR A 196 7.46 -10.46 10.47
C TYR A 196 7.13 -10.64 8.99
N GLY A 197 7.98 -10.20 8.06
CA GLY A 197 7.79 -10.30 6.62
C GLY A 197 6.75 -9.33 6.03
N HIS A 198 5.71 -9.00 6.78
CA HIS A 198 4.59 -8.15 6.37
C HIS A 198 4.10 -7.31 7.55
N TYR A 199 3.89 -6.01 7.32
CA TYR A 199 3.37 -5.09 8.33
C TYR A 199 2.23 -4.28 7.72
N TRP A 200 1.14 -4.15 8.48
CA TRP A 200 -0.09 -3.51 8.07
C TRP A 200 -0.53 -2.47 9.09
N THR A 201 -0.96 -1.34 8.61
CA THR A 201 -1.58 -0.30 9.42
C THR A 201 -2.86 0.15 8.74
N GLN A 202 -3.95 0.21 9.50
CA GLN A 202 -5.23 0.70 9.06
C GLN A 202 -5.63 1.83 10.01
N GLN A 203 -5.79 3.02 9.49
CA GLN A 203 -6.16 4.21 10.25
C GLN A 203 -7.53 4.71 9.80
N PHE A 204 -8.29 5.19 10.75
CA PHE A 204 -9.64 5.68 10.53
C PHE A 204 -9.79 7.06 11.14
N ILE A 205 -10.57 7.93 10.50
CA ILE A 205 -10.93 9.23 11.03
C ILE A 205 -12.38 9.60 10.71
N SER A 206 -12.93 10.55 11.48
CA SER A 206 -14.02 11.44 11.06
C SER A 206 -13.55 12.89 11.14
N GLN A 207 -14.03 13.72 10.24
CA GLN A 207 -13.78 15.16 10.20
C GLN A 207 -15.09 15.92 10.46
#